data_f8879ab329a1c18963c5155392dc2bad
#
_entry.id   f8879ab329a1c18963c5155392dc2bad
#
_cell.length_a   1.000
_cell.length_b   1.000
_cell.length_c   1.000
_cell.angle_alpha   90.00
_cell.angle_beta   90.00
_cell.angle_gamma   90.00
#
_symmetry.space_group_name_H-M   'P 1'
#
loop_
_entity.id
_entity.type
_entity.pdbx_description
1 polymer ?
#
loop_
_entity_poly.entity_id
_entity_poly.type
_entity_poly.pdbx_seq_one_letter_code
_entity_poly.pdbx_strand_id
1 'polypeptide(L)'
;LEDKGIYDVSSARGSQIYLIVGSEKTAVVDTGMAYSAEGTVENIRKILGDRPLDMILLTHSHYDHVSGIPAMEKAWPNVQVYGGAYVKHVFESDKAKSVITELNRDAVAKYHVSGFGDFDADKLVIDHLIAEGSTISLGDHVLKAYEMPGHSRCSMAFLMDETYLFASETTCVTSRYGTFVP
;
A
#
# COMPACT_ATOMS: atom_id res chain seq x y z
N LEU A 1 -13.27 2.77 -13.35
CA LEU A 1 -12.01 3.32 -12.81
C LEU A 1 -10.84 3.10 -13.77
N GLU A 2 -10.81 1.99 -14.50
CA GLU A 2 -9.73 1.68 -15.47
C GLU A 2 -9.62 2.73 -16.57
N ASP A 3 -10.73 3.34 -16.98
CA ASP A 3 -10.78 4.50 -17.91
C ASP A 3 -10.09 5.76 -17.35
N LYS A 4 -9.76 5.76 -16.06
CA LYS A 4 -9.05 6.80 -15.31
C LYS A 4 -7.67 6.35 -14.85
N GLY A 5 -7.14 5.28 -15.41
CA GLY A 5 -5.84 4.74 -15.01
C GLY A 5 -5.79 4.15 -13.59
N ILE A 6 -6.94 3.85 -12.97
CA ILE A 6 -7.02 3.27 -11.61
C ILE A 6 -7.44 1.81 -11.73
N TYR A 7 -6.62 0.91 -11.20
CA TYR A 7 -6.81 -0.54 -11.26
C TYR A 7 -6.77 -1.15 -9.87
N ASP A 8 -7.74 -1.98 -9.52
CA ASP A 8 -7.63 -2.87 -8.36
C ASP A 8 -6.69 -4.01 -8.72
N VAL A 9 -5.56 -4.10 -8.03
CA VAL A 9 -4.53 -5.11 -8.26
C VAL A 9 -4.41 -6.10 -7.10
N SER A 10 -5.37 -6.05 -6.17
CA SER A 10 -5.42 -6.97 -5.03
C SER A 10 -5.45 -8.43 -5.50
N SER A 11 -4.58 -9.27 -4.98
CA SER A 11 -4.53 -10.69 -5.35
C SER A 11 -5.24 -11.60 -4.35
N ALA A 12 -5.58 -11.08 -3.17
CA ALA A 12 -6.22 -11.83 -2.10
C ALA A 12 -7.13 -10.95 -1.25
N ARG A 13 -7.89 -11.58 -0.35
CA ARG A 13 -8.72 -10.87 0.64
C ARG A 13 -7.84 -10.27 1.73
N GLY A 14 -8.26 -9.13 2.27
CA GLY A 14 -7.70 -8.54 3.49
C GLY A 14 -7.21 -7.10 3.34
N SER A 15 -6.79 -6.67 2.17
CA SER A 15 -6.49 -5.27 1.85
C SER A 15 -6.83 -4.99 0.39
N GLN A 16 -7.23 -3.77 0.10
CA GLN A 16 -7.40 -3.30 -1.27
C GLN A 16 -6.15 -2.52 -1.69
N ILE A 17 -5.65 -2.85 -2.87
CA ILE A 17 -4.42 -2.29 -3.42
C ILE A 17 -4.75 -1.70 -4.77
N TYR A 18 -4.50 -0.41 -4.95
CA TYR A 18 -4.81 0.29 -6.18
C TYR A 18 -3.54 0.73 -6.91
N LEU A 19 -3.41 0.29 -8.17
CA LEU A 19 -2.40 0.82 -9.09
C LEU A 19 -2.97 2.04 -9.81
N ILE A 20 -2.19 3.11 -9.88
CA ILE A 20 -2.49 4.33 -10.62
C ILE A 20 -1.46 4.47 -11.74
N VAL A 21 -1.94 4.56 -12.97
CA VAL A 21 -1.11 4.66 -14.17
C VAL A 21 -1.25 6.04 -14.78
N GLY A 22 -0.34 6.93 -14.43
CA GLY A 22 -0.26 8.25 -15.05
C GLY A 22 0.54 8.27 -16.36
N SER A 23 0.54 9.40 -17.04
CA SER A 23 1.24 9.56 -18.32
C SER A 23 2.78 9.48 -18.19
N GLU A 24 3.33 9.91 -17.05
CA GLU A 24 4.79 9.93 -16.83
C GLU A 24 5.24 8.88 -15.82
N LYS A 25 4.49 8.70 -14.73
CA LYS A 25 4.83 7.82 -13.61
C LYS A 25 3.67 6.92 -13.22
N THR A 26 4.00 5.89 -12.47
CA THR A 26 3.06 4.93 -11.91
C THR A 26 3.19 4.87 -10.41
N ALA A 27 2.09 4.67 -9.71
CA ALA A 27 2.08 4.52 -8.26
C ALA A 27 1.15 3.40 -7.82
N VAL A 28 1.49 2.71 -6.75
CA VAL A 28 0.57 1.81 -6.06
C VAL A 28 0.24 2.39 -4.70
N VAL A 29 -1.04 2.34 -4.30
CA VAL A 29 -1.50 2.70 -2.97
C VAL A 29 -1.63 1.44 -2.15
N ASP A 30 -0.80 1.33 -1.11
CA ASP A 30 -0.56 0.17 -0.26
C ASP A 30 -0.01 -1.05 -1.01
N THR A 31 0.38 -2.10 -0.29
CA THR A 31 1.05 -3.26 -0.85
C THR A 31 0.47 -4.61 -0.42
N GLY A 32 -0.43 -4.60 0.56
CA GLY A 32 -1.09 -5.79 1.05
C GLY A 32 -0.25 -6.63 2.03
N MET A 33 -0.72 -7.84 2.26
CA MET A 33 -0.08 -8.83 3.13
C MET A 33 1.04 -9.56 2.40
N ALA A 34 2.00 -10.08 3.16
CA ALA A 34 3.15 -10.79 2.61
C ALA A 34 2.75 -12.01 1.76
N TYR A 35 1.76 -12.81 2.21
CA TYR A 35 1.35 -14.01 1.49
C TYR A 35 0.70 -13.74 0.13
N SER A 36 0.18 -12.55 -0.09
CA SER A 36 -0.48 -12.14 -1.33
C SER A 36 0.41 -11.30 -2.26
N ALA A 37 1.60 -10.94 -1.80
CA ALA A 37 2.46 -9.96 -2.47
C ALA A 37 2.88 -10.38 -3.89
N GLU A 38 3.26 -11.64 -4.09
CA GLU A 38 3.66 -12.16 -5.41
C GLU A 38 2.50 -12.06 -6.42
N GLY A 39 1.28 -12.44 -6.01
CA GLY A 39 0.10 -12.33 -6.88
C GLY A 39 -0.23 -10.87 -7.22
N THR A 40 -0.05 -9.94 -6.27
CA THR A 40 -0.20 -8.50 -6.52
C THR A 40 0.85 -8.00 -7.51
N VAL A 41 2.12 -8.41 -7.36
CA VAL A 41 3.18 -8.11 -8.33
C VAL A 41 2.82 -8.61 -9.73
N GLU A 42 2.30 -9.83 -9.85
CA GLU A 42 1.86 -10.37 -11.14
C GLU A 42 0.71 -9.55 -11.76
N ASN A 43 -0.26 -9.12 -10.95
CA ASN A 43 -1.37 -8.28 -11.42
C ASN A 43 -0.88 -6.92 -11.91
N ILE A 44 0.04 -6.28 -11.17
CA ILE A 44 0.67 -5.02 -11.58
C ILE A 44 1.42 -5.21 -12.91
N ARG A 45 2.23 -6.26 -13.05
CA ARG A 45 2.98 -6.55 -14.28
C ARG A 45 2.08 -6.74 -15.50
N LYS A 46 0.92 -7.38 -15.36
CA LYS A 46 -0.05 -7.55 -16.46
C LYS A 46 -0.57 -6.22 -17.00
N ILE A 47 -0.69 -5.21 -16.13
CA ILE A 47 -1.18 -3.88 -16.49
C ILE A 47 -0.04 -3.01 -17.03
N LEU A 48 1.10 -3.00 -16.35
CA LEU A 48 2.23 -2.12 -16.69
C LEU A 48 3.01 -2.60 -17.94
N GLY A 49 3.04 -3.91 -18.21
CA GLY A 49 3.93 -4.47 -19.24
C GLY A 49 5.39 -4.16 -18.90
N ASP A 50 6.06 -3.43 -19.79
CA ASP A 50 7.46 -3.02 -19.65
C ASP A 50 7.65 -1.72 -18.85
N ARG A 51 6.57 -1.03 -18.46
CA ARG A 51 6.68 0.18 -17.63
C ARG A 51 7.10 -0.18 -16.22
N PRO A 52 7.96 0.63 -15.57
CA PRO A 52 8.31 0.44 -14.17
C PRO A 52 7.12 0.75 -13.26
N LEU A 53 7.16 0.21 -12.04
CA LEU A 53 6.46 0.78 -10.89
C LEU A 53 7.41 1.81 -10.27
N ASP A 54 6.99 3.09 -10.22
CA ASP A 54 7.84 4.18 -9.75
C ASP A 54 7.68 4.43 -8.25
N MET A 55 6.46 4.29 -7.73
CA MET A 55 6.14 4.70 -6.35
C MET A 55 5.24 3.70 -5.64
N ILE A 56 5.49 3.54 -4.34
CA ILE A 56 4.59 2.93 -3.36
C ILE A 56 4.15 4.04 -2.41
N LEU A 57 2.85 4.28 -2.30
CA LEU A 57 2.25 5.28 -1.42
C LEU A 57 1.56 4.56 -0.27
N LEU A 58 2.07 4.70 0.94
CA LEU A 58 1.53 4.01 2.11
C LEU A 58 0.47 4.86 2.81
N THR A 59 -0.70 4.28 3.04
CA THR A 59 -1.74 4.91 3.83
C THR A 59 -1.42 4.83 5.32
N HIS A 60 -0.90 3.71 5.81
CA HIS A 60 -0.49 3.52 7.20
C HIS A 60 0.40 2.29 7.38
N SER A 61 0.82 1.98 8.62
CA SER A 61 1.84 0.98 8.93
C SER A 61 1.33 -0.41 9.29
N HIS A 62 0.05 -0.73 9.15
CA HIS A 62 -0.46 -2.06 9.46
C HIS A 62 0.05 -3.11 8.46
N TYR A 63 0.24 -4.34 8.96
CA TYR A 63 0.88 -5.44 8.23
C TYR A 63 0.19 -5.77 6.91
N ASP A 64 -1.11 -5.62 6.84
CA ASP A 64 -1.94 -5.87 5.66
C ASP A 64 -1.91 -4.74 4.61
N HIS A 65 -1.14 -3.68 4.87
CA HIS A 65 -0.90 -2.58 3.94
C HIS A 65 0.56 -2.45 3.50
N VAL A 66 1.51 -2.94 4.31
CA VAL A 66 2.94 -2.68 4.08
C VAL A 66 3.77 -3.92 3.72
N SER A 67 3.23 -5.12 3.94
CA SER A 67 4.06 -6.33 3.88
C SER A 67 4.38 -6.82 2.47
N GLY A 68 3.81 -6.21 1.44
CA GLY A 68 4.18 -6.46 0.05
C GLY A 68 5.39 -5.66 -0.44
N ILE A 69 5.90 -4.69 0.34
CA ILE A 69 7.04 -3.84 -0.05
C ILE A 69 8.23 -4.68 -0.54
N PRO A 70 8.74 -5.69 0.20
CA PRO A 70 9.93 -6.45 -0.23
C PRO A 70 9.75 -7.16 -1.59
N ALA A 71 8.54 -7.66 -1.88
CA ALA A 71 8.25 -8.30 -3.15
C ALA A 71 8.20 -7.29 -4.31
N MET A 72 7.66 -6.10 -4.05
CA MET A 72 7.62 -5.01 -5.05
C MET A 72 9.02 -4.46 -5.33
N GLU A 73 9.85 -4.25 -4.32
CA GLU A 73 11.25 -3.84 -4.49
C GLU A 73 12.08 -4.88 -5.26
N LYS A 74 11.85 -6.18 -5.00
CA LYS A 74 12.46 -7.27 -5.76
C LYS A 74 12.04 -7.24 -7.24
N ALA A 75 10.80 -6.90 -7.53
CA ALA A 75 10.24 -6.84 -8.87
C ALA A 75 10.64 -5.56 -9.63
N TRP A 76 10.73 -4.45 -8.93
CA TRP A 76 11.11 -3.12 -9.43
C TRP A 76 12.15 -2.48 -8.50
N PRO A 77 13.46 -2.76 -8.71
CA PRO A 77 14.53 -2.34 -7.79
C PRO A 77 14.71 -0.82 -7.61
N ASN A 78 14.09 -0.02 -8.48
CA ASN A 78 14.14 1.45 -8.41
C ASN A 78 12.85 2.07 -7.85
N VAL A 79 11.88 1.26 -7.42
CA VAL A 79 10.64 1.77 -6.84
C VAL A 79 10.96 2.54 -5.55
N GLN A 80 10.26 3.65 -5.33
CA GLN A 80 10.47 4.49 -4.15
C GLN A 80 9.27 4.40 -3.21
N VAL A 81 9.53 4.23 -1.92
CA VAL A 81 8.50 4.10 -0.89
C VAL A 81 8.23 5.43 -0.22
N TYR A 82 6.99 5.88 -0.30
CA TYR A 82 6.50 7.13 0.28
C TYR A 82 5.59 6.84 1.47
N GLY A 83 5.81 7.51 2.59
CA GLY A 83 4.99 7.36 3.78
C GLY A 83 5.12 8.50 4.77
N GLY A 84 4.18 8.58 5.70
CA GLY A 84 4.21 9.59 6.76
C GLY A 84 5.35 9.37 7.76
N ALA A 85 5.75 10.43 8.47
CA ALA A 85 6.85 10.37 9.45
C ALA A 85 6.64 9.30 10.54
N TYR A 86 5.38 9.07 10.95
CA TYR A 86 5.10 8.05 11.95
C TYR A 86 5.20 6.62 11.39
N VAL A 87 4.92 6.39 10.09
CA VAL A 87 5.18 5.09 9.44
C VAL A 87 6.67 4.80 9.47
N LYS A 88 7.52 5.79 9.13
CA LYS A 88 8.97 5.66 9.24
C LYS A 88 9.41 5.28 10.65
N HIS A 89 8.89 5.98 11.66
CA HIS A 89 9.19 5.65 13.06
C HIS A 89 8.81 4.20 13.44
N VAL A 90 7.68 3.69 12.94
CA VAL A 90 7.26 2.30 13.14
C VAL A 90 8.26 1.34 12.47
N PHE A 91 8.71 1.62 11.26
CA PHE A 91 9.67 0.78 10.54
C PHE A 91 11.08 0.78 11.13
N GLU A 92 11.45 1.80 11.91
CA GLU A 92 12.69 1.86 12.67
C GLU A 92 12.65 1.06 13.99
N SER A 93 11.48 0.55 14.40
CA SER A 93 11.27 -0.18 15.64
C SER A 93 11.34 -1.69 15.45
N ASP A 94 12.36 -2.37 16.02
CA ASP A 94 12.47 -3.83 15.99
C ASP A 94 11.25 -4.53 16.58
N LYS A 95 10.66 -3.95 17.64
CA LYS A 95 9.43 -4.47 18.24
C LYS A 95 8.27 -4.41 17.24
N ALA A 96 8.10 -3.31 16.52
CA ALA A 96 7.03 -3.18 15.53
C ALA A 96 7.24 -4.13 14.34
N LYS A 97 8.47 -4.28 13.85
CA LYS A 97 8.83 -5.25 12.81
C LYS A 97 8.52 -6.68 13.22
N SER A 98 8.82 -7.05 14.48
CA SER A 98 8.47 -8.35 15.04
C SER A 98 6.96 -8.58 15.04
N VAL A 99 6.17 -7.59 15.47
CA VAL A 99 4.69 -7.66 15.46
C VAL A 99 4.16 -7.79 14.03
N ILE A 100 4.65 -7.00 13.08
CA ILE A 100 4.27 -7.11 11.66
C ILE A 100 4.54 -8.53 11.14
N THR A 101 5.70 -9.10 11.46
CA THR A 101 6.06 -10.48 11.06
C THR A 101 5.13 -11.51 11.68
N GLU A 102 4.79 -11.37 12.95
CA GLU A 102 3.89 -12.28 13.67
C GLU A 102 2.47 -12.23 13.08
N LEU A 103 1.94 -11.03 12.83
CA LEU A 103 0.63 -10.86 12.21
C LEU A 103 0.56 -11.45 10.78
N ASN A 104 1.65 -11.42 10.01
CA ASN A 104 1.72 -12.12 8.72
C ASN A 104 1.67 -13.65 8.90
N ARG A 105 2.30 -14.21 9.95
CA ARG A 105 2.19 -15.66 10.27
C ARG A 105 0.75 -16.03 10.65
N ASP A 106 0.09 -15.19 11.46
CA ASP A 106 -1.30 -15.39 11.84
C ASP A 106 -2.23 -15.33 10.62
N ALA A 107 -1.96 -14.41 9.67
CA ALA A 107 -2.70 -14.32 8.43
C ALA A 107 -2.56 -15.61 7.58
N VAL A 108 -1.37 -16.19 7.49
CA VAL A 108 -1.14 -17.48 6.82
C VAL A 108 -2.03 -18.58 7.41
N ALA A 109 -2.09 -18.69 8.73
CA ALA A 109 -2.94 -19.64 9.41
C ALA A 109 -4.44 -19.35 9.18
N LYS A 110 -4.85 -18.09 9.32
CA LYS A 110 -6.24 -17.63 9.15
C LYS A 110 -6.78 -17.87 7.75
N TYR A 111 -5.98 -17.65 6.73
CA TYR A 111 -6.38 -17.76 5.32
C TYR A 111 -6.02 -19.12 4.70
N HIS A 112 -5.44 -20.04 5.49
CA HIS A 112 -5.05 -21.38 5.05
C HIS A 112 -4.13 -21.40 3.80
N VAL A 113 -3.16 -20.50 3.77
CA VAL A 113 -2.18 -20.39 2.68
C VAL A 113 -0.87 -21.09 3.06
N SER A 114 -0.04 -21.43 2.07
CA SER A 114 1.18 -22.23 2.26
C SER A 114 2.36 -21.50 2.90
N GLY A 115 2.27 -20.17 3.06
CA GLY A 115 3.33 -19.34 3.62
C GLY A 115 3.23 -17.91 3.13
N PHE A 116 4.21 -17.07 3.49
CA PHE A 116 4.28 -15.67 3.09
C PHE A 116 5.60 -15.33 2.35
N GLY A 117 6.18 -16.31 1.67
CA GLY A 117 7.35 -16.10 0.82
C GLY A 117 8.58 -15.57 1.58
N ASP A 118 9.37 -14.76 0.89
CA ASP A 118 10.63 -14.18 1.37
C ASP A 118 10.41 -12.86 2.13
N PHE A 119 9.30 -12.70 2.85
CA PHE A 119 9.04 -11.48 3.61
C PHE A 119 10.11 -11.24 4.67
N ASP A 120 10.70 -10.06 4.61
CA ASP A 120 11.72 -9.58 5.52
C ASP A 120 11.32 -8.19 6.02
N ALA A 121 10.99 -8.07 7.30
CA ALA A 121 10.58 -6.80 7.90
C ALA A 121 11.72 -5.76 7.97
N ASP A 122 12.99 -6.18 7.85
CA ASP A 122 14.11 -5.25 7.79
C ASP A 122 14.19 -4.47 6.47
N LYS A 123 13.46 -4.93 5.45
CA LYS A 123 13.28 -4.22 4.18
C LYS A 123 12.14 -3.20 4.20
N LEU A 124 11.42 -3.06 5.31
CA LEU A 124 10.43 -2.01 5.45
C LEU A 124 11.15 -0.67 5.69
N VAL A 125 11.29 0.12 4.63
CA VAL A 125 11.99 1.41 4.64
C VAL A 125 11.10 2.47 3.99
N ILE A 126 11.18 3.70 4.45
CA ILE A 126 10.58 4.87 3.82
C ILE A 126 11.68 5.70 3.17
N ASP A 127 11.65 5.83 1.84
CA ASP A 127 12.60 6.62 1.06
C ASP A 127 12.23 8.11 1.12
N HIS A 128 10.94 8.42 1.03
CA HIS A 128 10.43 9.79 0.98
C HIS A 128 9.32 10.02 2.01
N LEU A 129 9.45 11.09 2.78
CA LEU A 129 8.41 11.50 3.72
C LEU A 129 7.31 12.29 3.01
N ILE A 130 6.07 11.94 3.36
CA ILE A 130 4.86 12.69 2.97
C ILE A 130 4.26 13.30 4.23
N ALA A 131 3.73 14.51 4.09
CA ALA A 131 3.01 15.23 5.15
C ALA A 131 1.69 15.78 4.62
N GLU A 132 0.89 16.36 5.52
CA GLU A 132 -0.33 17.08 5.16
C GLU A 132 -0.10 18.07 4.01
N GLY A 133 -0.92 17.97 2.98
CA GLY A 133 -0.88 18.84 1.81
C GLY A 133 0.23 18.54 0.79
N SER A 134 1.08 17.53 1.01
CA SER A 134 2.05 17.07 0.00
C SER A 134 1.35 16.69 -1.30
N THR A 135 1.95 17.04 -2.44
CA THR A 135 1.43 16.71 -3.76
C THR A 135 2.39 15.77 -4.49
N ILE A 136 1.84 14.77 -5.19
CA ILE A 136 2.57 13.77 -5.97
C ILE A 136 2.03 13.82 -7.39
N SER A 137 2.88 14.13 -8.36
CA SER A 137 2.53 14.17 -9.78
C SER A 137 2.89 12.86 -10.47
N LEU A 138 1.97 12.33 -11.25
CA LEU A 138 2.16 11.19 -12.13
C LEU A 138 2.13 11.61 -13.63
N GLY A 139 2.20 12.90 -13.88
CA GLY A 139 2.06 13.53 -15.20
C GLY A 139 0.67 14.15 -15.35
N ASP A 140 -0.27 13.42 -15.89
CA ASP A 140 -1.68 13.84 -16.08
C ASP A 140 -2.54 13.66 -14.82
N HIS A 141 -2.04 12.97 -13.80
CA HIS A 141 -2.70 12.84 -12.49
C HIS A 141 -1.88 13.49 -11.40
N VAL A 142 -2.58 14.10 -10.43
CA VAL A 142 -1.97 14.68 -9.21
C VAL A 142 -2.69 14.14 -7.98
N LEU A 143 -1.92 13.57 -7.06
CA LEU A 143 -2.43 13.16 -5.76
C LEU A 143 -2.05 14.18 -4.71
N LYS A 144 -3.00 14.52 -3.82
CA LYS A 144 -2.77 15.34 -2.63
C LYS A 144 -2.93 14.47 -1.39
N ALA A 145 -1.95 14.51 -0.51
CA ALA A 145 -1.94 13.76 0.73
C ALA A 145 -2.63 14.53 1.86
N TYR A 146 -3.38 13.81 2.69
CA TYR A 146 -4.05 14.30 3.88
C TYR A 146 -3.72 13.41 5.07
N GLU A 147 -3.33 14.00 6.20
CA GLU A 147 -3.20 13.27 7.46
C GLU A 147 -4.59 13.02 8.06
N MET A 148 -4.92 11.75 8.28
CA MET A 148 -6.23 11.33 8.78
C MET A 148 -6.10 10.39 9.98
N PRO A 149 -5.51 10.87 11.10
CA PRO A 149 -5.37 10.04 12.30
C PRO A 149 -6.75 9.63 12.85
N GLY A 150 -6.88 8.35 13.19
CA GLY A 150 -8.13 7.75 13.68
C GLY A 150 -7.93 6.26 13.82
N HIS A 151 -8.13 5.49 12.74
CA HIS A 151 -7.86 4.05 12.67
C HIS A 151 -6.42 3.72 13.13
N SER A 152 -5.45 4.49 12.67
CA SER A 152 -4.09 4.49 13.19
C SER A 152 -3.57 5.93 13.35
N ARG A 153 -2.52 6.09 14.19
CA ARG A 153 -1.89 7.40 14.38
C ARG A 153 -1.22 7.93 13.11
N CYS A 154 -0.82 7.03 12.22
CA CYS A 154 -0.10 7.35 11.00
C CYS A 154 -0.99 7.35 9.74
N SER A 155 -2.32 7.25 9.90
CA SER A 155 -3.22 7.15 8.75
C SER A 155 -3.16 8.39 7.88
N MET A 156 -3.09 8.13 6.58
CA MET A 156 -3.12 9.12 5.50
C MET A 156 -4.14 8.71 4.44
N ALA A 157 -4.65 9.69 3.74
CA ALA A 157 -5.46 9.48 2.54
C ALA A 157 -4.84 10.24 1.37
N PHE A 158 -5.08 9.76 0.14
CA PHE A 158 -4.62 10.40 -1.08
C PHE A 158 -5.81 10.77 -1.95
N LEU A 159 -5.99 12.05 -2.23
CA LEU A 159 -7.03 12.55 -3.13
C LEU A 159 -6.43 12.82 -4.51
N MET A 160 -6.83 12.02 -5.51
CA MET A 160 -6.41 12.16 -6.89
C MET A 160 -7.41 13.03 -7.67
N ASP A 161 -6.88 14.06 -8.34
CA ASP A 161 -7.61 14.96 -9.24
C ASP A 161 -8.91 15.53 -8.63
N GLU A 162 -8.88 15.83 -7.33
CA GLU A 162 -10.01 16.32 -6.54
C GLU A 162 -11.28 15.45 -6.64
N THR A 163 -11.14 14.19 -7.07
CA THR A 163 -12.27 13.32 -7.40
C THR A 163 -12.21 11.95 -6.73
N TYR A 164 -11.02 11.30 -6.72
CA TYR A 164 -10.85 9.93 -6.24
C TYR A 164 -10.08 9.90 -4.95
N LEU A 165 -10.72 9.44 -3.87
CA LEU A 165 -10.11 9.37 -2.54
C LEU A 165 -9.69 7.94 -2.20
N PHE A 166 -8.40 7.74 -2.03
CA PHE A 166 -7.81 6.51 -1.48
C PHE A 166 -7.68 6.70 0.04
N ALA A 167 -8.71 6.32 0.77
CA ALA A 167 -8.84 6.60 2.20
C ALA A 167 -8.43 5.45 3.10
N SER A 168 -8.16 4.25 2.52
CA SER A 168 -7.93 3.04 3.30
C SER A 168 -9.06 2.81 4.32
N GLU A 169 -8.76 2.57 5.58
CA GLU A 169 -9.72 2.33 6.66
C GLU A 169 -10.08 3.60 7.45
N THR A 170 -9.70 4.78 6.95
CA THR A 170 -9.92 6.04 7.68
C THR A 170 -11.36 6.55 7.61
N THR A 171 -12.19 6.02 6.70
CA THR A 171 -13.59 6.44 6.55
C THR A 171 -14.54 5.39 7.14
N CYS A 172 -14.74 4.31 6.44
CA CYS A 172 -15.51 3.15 6.90
C CYS A 172 -15.28 1.97 5.96
N VAL A 173 -15.54 0.78 6.45
CA VAL A 173 -15.57 -0.45 5.64
C VAL A 173 -17.01 -0.91 5.49
N THR A 174 -17.51 -1.01 4.26
CA THR A 174 -18.83 -1.55 3.97
C THR A 174 -18.70 -2.97 3.42
N SER A 175 -19.40 -3.90 4.03
CA SER A 175 -19.48 -5.28 3.60
C SER A 175 -20.95 -5.72 3.46
N ARG A 176 -21.18 -6.93 2.95
CA ARG A 176 -22.54 -7.52 2.93
C ARG A 176 -23.18 -7.66 4.32
N TYR A 177 -22.43 -7.51 5.39
CA TYR A 177 -22.91 -7.60 6.78
C TYR A 177 -23.17 -6.23 7.42
N GLY A 178 -22.87 -5.14 6.72
CA GLY A 178 -23.07 -3.77 7.19
C GLY A 178 -21.87 -2.85 6.95
N THR A 179 -22.01 -1.63 7.42
CA THR A 179 -20.95 -0.63 7.43
C THR A 179 -20.32 -0.58 8.81
N PHE A 180 -19.02 -0.75 8.88
CA PHE A 180 -18.22 -0.64 10.10
C PHE A 180 -17.44 0.67 10.05
N VAL A 181 -17.64 1.50 11.08
CA VAL A 181 -16.84 2.72 11.27
C VAL A 181 -15.67 2.33 12.17
N PRO A 182 -14.42 2.57 11.77
CA PRO A 182 -13.23 2.24 12.56
C PRO A 182 -13.12 3.10 13.81
#